data_12feb68d5663f7d4e83c2fbb8a86caac
#
_entry.id   12feb68d5663f7d4e83c2fbb8a86caac
#
_cell.length_a   1.000
_cell.length_b   1.000
_cell.length_c   1.000
_cell.angle_alpha   90.00
_cell.angle_beta   90.00
_cell.angle_gamma   90.00
#
_symmetry.space_group_name_H-M   'P 1'
#
loop_
_entity.id
_entity.type
_entity.pdbx_description
1 polymer ?
#
loop_
_entity_poly.entity_id
_entity_poly.type
_entity_poly.pdbx_seq_one_letter_code
_entity_poly.pdbx_strand_id
1 'polypeptide(L)'
;MADKITINDDHTLNVSDNPIIPFIEGDGTGIDIWPAAKLVLDAAAGKYGRTIEWIEVLAGEKAFNETGDWLPQQTVDTFEEYLIGIKGPLTTPIGGGFRSLNVALRQLLDLYVCLRPVRWFEGVPSPVKQPELVDMVIFRENTEDIYAGIEAEAGSPEAETIREMIKEVFGREISEDSGLGIKPVSRTGSQRLQRAAIKYAVERGRKNIHWVHKGNIMKYTEGAFQKWGYELVKEEFDDVAVGWDDCGGDPGDKILVQDAIADIALQQVL
;
A
#
# COMPACT_ATOMS: atom_id res chain seq x y z
N MET A 1 24.57 -20.39 -10.76
CA MET A 1 23.14 -20.71 -10.99
C MET A 1 22.33 -19.56 -10.46
N ALA A 2 21.22 -19.23 -11.07
CA ALA A 2 20.32 -18.26 -10.49
C ALA A 2 19.51 -18.91 -9.36
N ASP A 3 19.25 -18.16 -8.30
CA ASP A 3 18.64 -18.69 -7.08
C ASP A 3 17.39 -17.90 -6.71
N LYS A 4 16.42 -18.57 -6.10
CA LYS A 4 15.25 -17.91 -5.53
C LYS A 4 15.67 -17.09 -4.31
N ILE A 5 15.03 -15.94 -4.13
CA ILE A 5 15.09 -15.19 -2.87
C ILE A 5 14.37 -16.01 -1.80
N THR A 6 14.94 -16.12 -0.63
CA THR A 6 14.35 -16.84 0.51
C THR A 6 14.20 -15.90 1.71
N ILE A 7 13.30 -16.23 2.62
CA ILE A 7 13.05 -15.48 3.85
C ILE A 7 13.51 -16.28 5.06
N ASN A 8 14.18 -15.62 5.99
CA ASN A 8 14.62 -16.18 7.27
C ASN A 8 13.51 -16.07 8.33
N ASP A 9 13.67 -16.76 9.45
CA ASP A 9 12.73 -16.73 10.59
C ASP A 9 12.56 -15.32 11.19
N ASP A 10 13.57 -14.46 11.08
CA ASP A 10 13.53 -13.06 11.50
C ASP A 10 12.95 -12.11 10.43
N HIS A 11 12.39 -12.66 9.36
CA HIS A 11 11.85 -11.96 8.20
C HIS A 11 12.88 -11.18 7.36
N THR A 12 14.18 -11.40 7.55
CA THR A 12 15.19 -10.90 6.62
C THR A 12 15.24 -11.73 5.35
N LEU A 13 15.63 -11.13 4.23
CA LEU A 13 15.72 -11.80 2.94
C LEU A 13 17.15 -12.25 2.65
N ASN A 14 17.28 -13.47 2.15
CA ASN A 14 18.52 -13.97 1.54
C ASN A 14 18.45 -13.71 0.03
N VAL A 15 19.30 -12.81 -0.45
CA VAL A 15 19.37 -12.43 -1.87
C VAL A 15 20.74 -12.80 -2.39
N SER A 16 20.79 -13.75 -3.34
CA SER A 16 22.05 -14.15 -3.99
C SER A 16 22.55 -13.06 -4.96
N ASP A 17 23.75 -13.24 -5.47
CA ASP A 17 24.28 -12.34 -6.51
C ASP A 17 23.58 -12.52 -7.88
N ASN A 18 22.81 -13.59 -8.05
CA ASN A 18 22.04 -13.89 -9.26
C ASN A 18 20.60 -14.29 -8.91
N PRO A 19 19.79 -13.35 -8.36
CA PRO A 19 18.42 -13.66 -7.97
C PRO A 19 17.51 -13.87 -9.19
N ILE A 20 16.50 -14.72 -9.01
CA ILE A 20 15.41 -14.86 -9.95
C ILE A 20 14.31 -13.91 -9.53
N ILE A 21 13.83 -13.05 -10.46
CA ILE A 21 12.76 -12.08 -10.19
C ILE A 21 11.65 -12.24 -11.24
N PRO A 22 10.44 -12.64 -10.83
CA PRO A 22 9.29 -12.64 -11.72
C PRO A 22 8.85 -11.22 -12.07
N PHE A 23 8.33 -11.04 -13.28
CA PHE A 23 7.76 -9.78 -13.71
C PHE A 23 6.51 -9.94 -14.55
N ILE A 24 5.64 -8.95 -14.47
CA ILE A 24 4.53 -8.72 -15.39
C ILE A 24 4.91 -7.51 -16.25
N GLU A 25 5.04 -7.68 -17.55
CA GLU A 25 5.31 -6.58 -18.48
C GLU A 25 4.22 -5.50 -18.41
N GLY A 26 2.97 -5.94 -18.35
CA GLY A 26 1.80 -5.09 -18.27
C GLY A 26 1.21 -4.69 -19.61
N ASP A 27 0.14 -3.89 -19.53
CA ASP A 27 -0.65 -3.47 -20.69
C ASP A 27 -0.26 -2.05 -21.12
N GLY A 28 -0.70 -1.66 -22.31
CA GLY A 28 -0.53 -0.31 -22.83
C GLY A 28 0.93 0.13 -22.86
N THR A 29 1.29 1.11 -22.03
CA THR A 29 2.68 1.61 -21.95
C THR A 29 3.66 0.63 -21.29
N GLY A 30 3.19 -0.50 -20.78
CA GLY A 30 4.04 -1.54 -20.18
C GLY A 30 5.10 -2.04 -21.12
N ILE A 31 4.74 -2.27 -22.39
CA ILE A 31 5.64 -2.73 -23.45
C ILE A 31 6.80 -1.75 -23.75
N ASP A 32 6.63 -0.47 -23.46
CA ASP A 32 7.67 0.54 -23.62
C ASP A 32 8.49 0.71 -22.33
N ILE A 33 7.81 0.67 -21.17
CA ILE A 33 8.41 0.91 -19.86
C ILE A 33 9.30 -0.27 -19.45
N TRP A 34 8.83 -1.50 -19.65
CA TRP A 34 9.53 -2.68 -19.16
C TRP A 34 10.93 -2.87 -19.77
N PRO A 35 11.12 -2.80 -21.10
CA PRO A 35 12.45 -2.92 -21.70
C PRO A 35 13.42 -1.85 -21.18
N ALA A 36 12.96 -0.61 -21.01
CA ALA A 36 13.77 0.48 -20.46
C ALA A 36 14.14 0.24 -18.99
N ALA A 37 13.17 -0.18 -18.16
CA ALA A 37 13.40 -0.52 -16.76
C ALA A 37 14.38 -1.68 -16.61
N LYS A 38 14.20 -2.75 -17.39
CA LYS A 38 15.07 -3.92 -17.41
C LYS A 38 16.50 -3.54 -17.78
N LEU A 39 16.70 -2.73 -18.81
CA LEU A 39 18.03 -2.24 -19.22
C LEU A 39 18.75 -1.53 -18.08
N VAL A 40 18.05 -0.65 -17.35
CA VAL A 40 18.61 0.09 -16.21
C VAL A 40 18.94 -0.86 -15.04
N LEU A 41 18.05 -1.78 -14.72
CA LEU A 41 18.24 -2.74 -13.62
C LEU A 41 19.41 -3.69 -13.91
N ASP A 42 19.49 -4.23 -15.14
CA ASP A 42 20.58 -5.11 -15.56
C ASP A 42 21.94 -4.39 -15.53
N ALA A 43 21.97 -3.13 -16.01
CA ALA A 43 23.18 -2.31 -15.98
C ALA A 43 23.61 -1.99 -14.53
N ALA A 44 22.66 -1.68 -13.66
CA ALA A 44 22.92 -1.42 -12.25
C ALA A 44 23.44 -2.68 -11.52
N ALA A 45 22.82 -3.82 -11.72
CA ALA A 45 23.28 -5.09 -11.18
C ALA A 45 24.69 -5.44 -11.68
N GLY A 46 24.92 -5.33 -13.00
CA GLY A 46 26.21 -5.61 -13.63
C GLY A 46 27.35 -4.73 -13.12
N LYS A 47 27.08 -3.49 -12.72
CA LYS A 47 28.06 -2.61 -12.09
C LYS A 47 28.65 -3.18 -10.79
N TYR A 48 27.90 -4.03 -10.11
CA TYR A 48 28.31 -4.71 -8.88
C TYR A 48 28.69 -6.17 -9.10
N GLY A 49 28.87 -6.62 -10.35
CA GLY A 49 29.18 -8.00 -10.69
C GLY A 49 28.02 -8.99 -10.48
N ARG A 50 26.79 -8.48 -10.47
CA ARG A 50 25.56 -9.25 -10.26
C ARG A 50 24.76 -9.37 -11.53
N THR A 51 23.89 -10.38 -11.59
CA THR A 51 22.93 -10.56 -12.68
C THR A 51 21.54 -10.83 -12.11
N ILE A 52 20.51 -10.55 -12.88
CA ILE A 52 19.12 -10.87 -12.51
C ILE A 52 18.57 -11.80 -13.57
N GLU A 53 18.03 -12.95 -13.17
CA GLU A 53 17.25 -13.80 -14.05
C GLU A 53 15.79 -13.40 -13.98
N TRP A 54 15.25 -13.03 -15.14
CA TRP A 54 13.88 -12.54 -15.26
C TRP A 54 12.94 -13.64 -15.71
N ILE A 55 11.82 -13.84 -14.99
CA ILE A 55 10.76 -14.78 -15.37
C ILE A 55 9.49 -13.96 -15.66
N GLU A 56 9.01 -13.99 -16.90
CA GLU A 56 7.73 -13.37 -17.24
C GLU A 56 6.57 -14.21 -16.70
N VAL A 57 5.64 -13.54 -16.02
CA VAL A 57 4.33 -14.08 -15.65
C VAL A 57 3.23 -13.17 -16.19
N LEU A 58 2.08 -13.74 -16.51
CA LEU A 58 1.03 -13.09 -17.26
C LEU A 58 -0.03 -12.47 -16.36
N ALA A 59 -0.42 -11.24 -16.65
CA ALA A 59 -1.63 -10.60 -16.10
C ALA A 59 -2.12 -9.53 -17.07
N GLY A 60 -3.39 -9.14 -16.95
CA GLY A 60 -3.99 -8.11 -17.78
C GLY A 60 -4.43 -8.60 -19.16
N GLU A 61 -4.41 -7.72 -20.13
CA GLU A 61 -4.89 -7.99 -21.49
C GLU A 61 -4.09 -9.10 -22.19
N LYS A 62 -2.76 -9.11 -22.00
CA LYS A 62 -1.88 -10.17 -22.54
C LYS A 62 -2.27 -11.54 -21.99
N ALA A 63 -2.51 -11.65 -20.68
CA ALA A 63 -2.95 -12.90 -20.08
C ALA A 63 -4.30 -13.35 -20.63
N PHE A 64 -5.26 -12.45 -20.74
CA PHE A 64 -6.59 -12.77 -21.26
C PHE A 64 -6.54 -13.27 -22.71
N ASN A 65 -5.74 -12.64 -23.55
CA ASN A 65 -5.59 -13.03 -24.95
C ASN A 65 -4.94 -14.41 -25.12
N GLU A 66 -4.04 -14.80 -24.22
CA GLU A 66 -3.32 -16.06 -24.30
C GLU A 66 -4.04 -17.21 -23.56
N THR A 67 -4.71 -16.92 -22.44
CA THR A 67 -5.24 -17.95 -21.54
C THR A 67 -6.76 -17.87 -21.32
N GLY A 68 -7.39 -16.75 -21.67
CA GLY A 68 -8.79 -16.45 -21.34
C GLY A 68 -9.01 -15.96 -19.91
N ASP A 69 -7.96 -15.82 -19.11
CA ASP A 69 -8.01 -15.32 -17.73
C ASP A 69 -7.19 -14.02 -17.60
N TRP A 70 -7.77 -13.02 -16.94
CA TRP A 70 -7.11 -11.73 -16.70
C TRP A 70 -6.00 -11.81 -15.65
N LEU A 71 -6.08 -12.75 -14.72
CA LEU A 71 -5.11 -12.98 -13.66
C LEU A 71 -4.98 -14.48 -13.38
N PRO A 72 -4.20 -15.21 -14.17
CA PRO A 72 -3.99 -16.63 -13.96
C PRO A 72 -3.45 -16.95 -12.56
N GLN A 73 -3.98 -18.00 -11.95
CA GLN A 73 -3.54 -18.44 -10.61
C GLN A 73 -2.03 -18.68 -10.56
N GLN A 74 -1.45 -19.23 -11.64
CA GLN A 74 0.00 -19.42 -11.75
C GLN A 74 0.81 -18.15 -11.51
N THR A 75 0.30 -16.97 -11.89
CA THR A 75 0.96 -15.69 -11.65
C THR A 75 1.01 -15.36 -10.16
N VAL A 76 -0.10 -15.59 -9.45
CA VAL A 76 -0.17 -15.40 -7.99
C VAL A 76 0.76 -16.37 -7.29
N ASP A 77 0.69 -17.66 -7.62
CA ASP A 77 1.53 -18.70 -7.04
C ASP A 77 3.02 -18.41 -7.26
N THR A 78 3.39 -17.89 -8.45
CA THR A 78 4.78 -17.52 -8.74
C THR A 78 5.25 -16.35 -7.86
N PHE A 79 4.43 -15.32 -7.67
CA PHE A 79 4.81 -14.21 -6.80
C PHE A 79 4.92 -14.64 -5.33
N GLU A 80 4.07 -15.54 -4.85
CA GLU A 80 4.18 -16.12 -3.51
C GLU A 80 5.46 -16.95 -3.36
N GLU A 81 5.77 -17.78 -4.36
CA GLU A 81 6.94 -18.66 -4.36
C GLU A 81 8.26 -17.89 -4.38
N TYR A 82 8.33 -16.79 -5.14
CA TYR A 82 9.56 -16.01 -5.31
C TYR A 82 9.67 -14.81 -4.36
N LEU A 83 8.65 -14.50 -3.57
CA LEU A 83 8.59 -13.45 -2.54
C LEU A 83 8.73 -12.01 -3.04
N ILE A 84 9.05 -11.81 -4.30
CA ILE A 84 9.22 -10.50 -4.93
C ILE A 84 8.74 -10.56 -6.37
N GLY A 85 8.32 -9.43 -6.90
CA GLY A 85 7.97 -9.30 -8.32
C GLY A 85 7.92 -7.85 -8.77
N ILE A 86 8.13 -7.65 -10.05
CA ILE A 86 7.94 -6.35 -10.69
C ILE A 86 6.66 -6.42 -11.52
N LYS A 87 5.82 -5.42 -11.39
CA LYS A 87 4.56 -5.34 -12.13
C LYS A 87 4.48 -4.06 -12.95
N GLY A 88 4.31 -4.20 -14.25
CA GLY A 88 3.93 -3.13 -15.15
C GLY A 88 2.48 -2.67 -14.95
N PRO A 89 2.01 -1.65 -15.69
CA PRO A 89 0.63 -1.20 -15.64
C PRO A 89 -0.33 -2.30 -16.10
N LEU A 90 -1.52 -2.37 -15.49
CA LEU A 90 -2.56 -3.32 -15.88
C LEU A 90 -3.84 -2.58 -16.21
N THR A 91 -4.43 -2.93 -17.32
CA THR A 91 -5.76 -2.46 -17.75
C THR A 91 -6.82 -3.25 -16.99
N THR A 92 -7.76 -2.57 -16.36
CA THR A 92 -8.94 -3.21 -15.79
C THR A 92 -10.07 -3.11 -16.81
N PRO A 93 -10.74 -4.19 -17.17
CA PRO A 93 -11.88 -4.15 -18.08
C PRO A 93 -12.96 -3.18 -17.58
N ILE A 94 -13.48 -2.34 -18.46
CA ILE A 94 -14.57 -1.42 -18.14
C ILE A 94 -15.89 -2.18 -18.30
N GLY A 95 -16.66 -2.32 -17.21
CA GLY A 95 -17.98 -2.98 -17.20
C GLY A 95 -17.97 -4.37 -16.59
N GLY A 96 -19.15 -4.86 -16.20
CA GLY A 96 -19.34 -6.24 -15.74
C GLY A 96 -18.87 -6.60 -14.34
N GLY A 97 -18.67 -5.61 -13.43
CA GLY A 97 -18.33 -5.91 -12.02
C GLY A 97 -16.91 -6.40 -11.78
N PHE A 98 -16.00 -6.24 -12.73
CA PHE A 98 -14.60 -6.61 -12.56
C PHE A 98 -13.92 -5.71 -11.54
N ARG A 99 -13.38 -6.31 -10.48
CA ARG A 99 -12.48 -5.62 -9.55
C ARG A 99 -11.16 -5.32 -10.26
N SER A 100 -10.54 -4.21 -9.90
CA SER A 100 -9.20 -3.87 -10.38
C SER A 100 -8.21 -5.02 -10.14
N LEU A 101 -7.53 -5.49 -11.17
CA LEU A 101 -6.50 -6.53 -11.07
C LEU A 101 -5.39 -6.15 -10.08
N ASN A 102 -5.10 -4.85 -9.96
CA ASN A 102 -4.16 -4.35 -8.96
C ASN A 102 -4.66 -4.57 -7.53
N VAL A 103 -5.96 -4.36 -7.28
CA VAL A 103 -6.56 -4.62 -5.98
C VAL A 103 -6.59 -6.12 -5.68
N ALA A 104 -6.94 -6.95 -6.69
CA ALA A 104 -6.93 -8.40 -6.55
C ALA A 104 -5.54 -8.93 -6.13
N LEU A 105 -4.47 -8.52 -6.81
CA LEU A 105 -3.10 -8.91 -6.47
C LEU A 105 -2.71 -8.49 -5.05
N ARG A 106 -3.09 -7.28 -4.61
CA ARG A 106 -2.81 -6.78 -3.27
C ARG A 106 -3.50 -7.60 -2.19
N GLN A 107 -4.73 -8.02 -2.44
CA GLN A 107 -5.50 -8.83 -1.51
C GLN A 107 -5.02 -10.28 -1.48
N LEU A 108 -4.83 -10.90 -2.65
CA LEU A 108 -4.38 -12.29 -2.75
C LEU A 108 -3.00 -12.51 -2.13
N LEU A 109 -2.09 -11.57 -2.32
CA LEU A 109 -0.72 -11.62 -1.79
C LEU A 109 -0.56 -10.93 -0.42
N ASP A 110 -1.65 -10.49 0.21
CA ASP A 110 -1.65 -9.71 1.47
C ASP A 110 -0.62 -8.56 1.50
N LEU A 111 -0.55 -7.79 0.41
CA LEU A 111 0.36 -6.65 0.31
C LEU A 111 -0.20 -5.46 1.10
N TYR A 112 -0.15 -5.52 2.42
CA TYR A 112 -0.81 -4.59 3.33
C TYR A 112 -0.18 -3.20 3.40
N VAL A 113 1.05 -3.01 2.93
CA VAL A 113 1.72 -1.71 2.86
C VAL A 113 1.89 -1.27 1.42
N CYS A 114 1.29 -0.14 1.05
CA CYS A 114 1.67 0.58 -0.15
C CYS A 114 2.71 1.65 0.24
N LEU A 115 3.99 1.34 0.06
CA LEU A 115 5.12 2.19 0.41
C LEU A 115 5.50 3.08 -0.77
N ARG A 116 5.46 4.40 -0.58
CA ARG A 116 5.72 5.39 -1.63
C ARG A 116 6.71 6.44 -1.18
N PRO A 117 8.01 6.30 -1.51
CA PRO A 117 8.98 7.38 -1.38
C PRO A 117 8.63 8.52 -2.32
N VAL A 118 8.64 9.75 -1.81
CA VAL A 118 8.37 10.96 -2.57
C VAL A 118 9.49 11.94 -2.32
N ARG A 119 10.24 12.23 -3.36
CA ARG A 119 11.27 13.27 -3.37
C ARG A 119 11.38 13.91 -4.74
N TRP A 120 11.89 15.12 -4.78
CA TRP A 120 12.14 15.79 -6.04
C TRP A 120 13.49 15.38 -6.63
N PHE A 121 13.60 15.45 -7.95
CA PHE A 121 14.82 15.23 -8.71
C PHE A 121 15.17 16.50 -9.48
N GLU A 122 16.42 16.93 -9.43
CA GLU A 122 16.90 18.12 -10.13
C GLU A 122 16.56 18.06 -11.63
N GLY A 123 16.07 19.20 -12.16
CA GLY A 123 15.65 19.32 -13.56
C GLY A 123 14.18 18.94 -13.83
N VAL A 124 13.46 18.39 -12.86
CA VAL A 124 12.03 18.07 -13.02
C VAL A 124 11.19 19.26 -12.58
N PRO A 125 10.25 19.76 -13.41
CA PRO A 125 9.32 20.83 -13.01
C PRO A 125 8.49 20.41 -11.80
N SER A 126 8.27 21.33 -10.87
CA SER A 126 7.47 21.10 -9.67
C SER A 126 6.56 22.28 -9.36
N PRO A 127 5.31 22.06 -8.91
CA PRO A 127 4.44 23.12 -8.43
C PRO A 127 4.80 23.62 -7.02
N VAL A 128 5.68 22.89 -6.31
CA VAL A 128 6.11 23.22 -4.95
C VAL A 128 7.20 24.29 -5.02
N LYS A 129 7.18 25.26 -4.08
CA LYS A 129 8.11 26.41 -4.07
C LYS A 129 9.58 26.01 -3.82
N GLN A 130 9.79 25.00 -2.98
CA GLN A 130 11.10 24.49 -2.58
C GLN A 130 11.10 22.96 -2.68
N PRO A 131 11.04 22.41 -3.92
CA PRO A 131 10.87 20.99 -4.12
C PRO A 131 12.07 20.16 -3.63
N GLU A 132 13.23 20.74 -3.56
CA GLU A 132 14.47 20.14 -3.02
C GLU A 132 14.36 19.77 -1.55
N LEU A 133 13.40 20.34 -0.79
CA LEU A 133 13.14 20.00 0.61
C LEU A 133 12.17 18.82 0.77
N VAL A 134 11.55 18.37 -0.33
CA VAL A 134 10.60 17.24 -0.27
C VAL A 134 11.35 15.92 -0.21
N ASP A 135 11.32 15.28 0.94
CA ASP A 135 11.81 13.91 1.17
C ASP A 135 10.91 13.22 2.19
N MET A 136 9.81 12.66 1.72
CA MET A 136 8.86 11.95 2.55
C MET A 136 8.62 10.54 2.06
N VAL A 137 8.10 9.67 2.93
CA VAL A 137 7.68 8.32 2.57
C VAL A 137 6.26 8.10 3.08
N ILE A 138 5.36 7.75 2.17
CA ILE A 138 3.97 7.51 2.48
C ILE A 138 3.77 6.00 2.67
N PHE A 139 3.27 5.60 3.83
CA PHE A 139 2.77 4.28 4.14
C PHE A 139 1.25 4.33 4.08
N ARG A 140 0.67 3.66 3.09
CA ARG A 140 -0.77 3.68 2.85
C ARG A 140 -1.38 2.31 3.07
N GLU A 141 -2.52 2.28 3.76
CA GLU A 141 -3.36 1.08 3.86
C GLU A 141 -3.79 0.59 2.47
N ASN A 142 -3.83 -0.72 2.31
CA ASN A 142 -3.97 -1.33 1.00
C ASN A 142 -4.90 -2.54 0.94
N THR A 143 -5.39 -3.04 2.06
CA THR A 143 -6.17 -4.28 2.17
C THR A 143 -7.53 -4.12 2.85
N GLU A 144 -7.66 -3.15 3.72
CA GLU A 144 -8.90 -2.77 4.41
C GLU A 144 -9.43 -1.43 3.89
N ASP A 145 -10.29 -0.78 4.66
CA ASP A 145 -10.91 0.49 4.34
C ASP A 145 -11.78 0.36 3.07
N ILE A 146 -11.76 1.36 2.21
CA ILE A 146 -12.47 1.34 0.92
C ILE A 146 -11.97 0.22 -0.02
N TYR A 147 -10.75 -0.27 0.19
CA TYR A 147 -10.18 -1.38 -0.61
C TYR A 147 -10.73 -2.74 -0.25
N ALA A 148 -11.50 -2.87 0.85
CA ALA A 148 -12.26 -4.10 1.14
C ALA A 148 -13.28 -4.41 0.03
N GLY A 149 -13.75 -3.37 -0.69
CA GLY A 149 -14.63 -3.52 -1.84
C GLY A 149 -15.98 -4.16 -1.48
N ILE A 150 -16.48 -3.89 -0.27
CA ILE A 150 -17.80 -4.37 0.18
C ILE A 150 -18.80 -3.27 -0.15
N GLU A 151 -19.51 -3.44 -1.24
CA GLU A 151 -20.47 -2.43 -1.73
C GLU A 151 -21.72 -3.07 -2.36
N ALA A 152 -22.80 -2.31 -2.36
CA ALA A 152 -24.07 -2.66 -2.97
C ALA A 152 -24.55 -1.55 -3.89
N GLU A 153 -24.98 -1.92 -5.10
CA GLU A 153 -25.49 -0.99 -6.09
C GLU A 153 -26.84 -0.41 -5.63
N ALA A 154 -27.09 0.86 -5.95
CA ALA A 154 -28.36 1.51 -5.70
C ALA A 154 -29.52 0.73 -6.30
N GLY A 155 -30.55 0.45 -5.51
CA GLY A 155 -31.73 -0.31 -5.92
C GLY A 155 -31.53 -1.84 -5.95
N SER A 156 -30.34 -2.35 -5.57
CA SER A 156 -30.13 -3.79 -5.43
C SER A 156 -30.78 -4.34 -4.15
N PRO A 157 -31.11 -5.66 -4.08
CA PRO A 157 -31.62 -6.29 -2.87
C PRO A 157 -30.66 -6.18 -1.68
N GLU A 158 -29.35 -6.20 -1.95
CA GLU A 158 -28.31 -6.02 -0.96
C GLU A 158 -28.35 -4.60 -0.35
N ALA A 159 -28.48 -3.56 -1.19
CA ALA A 159 -28.60 -2.18 -0.73
C ALA A 159 -29.86 -1.99 0.13
N GLU A 160 -31.00 -2.58 -0.27
CA GLU A 160 -32.24 -2.55 0.52
C GLU A 160 -32.05 -3.19 1.90
N THR A 161 -31.47 -4.40 1.94
CA THR A 161 -31.20 -5.11 3.19
C THR A 161 -30.29 -4.29 4.13
N ILE A 162 -29.22 -3.66 3.59
CA ILE A 162 -28.33 -2.80 4.38
C ILE A 162 -29.07 -1.57 4.90
N ARG A 163 -29.92 -0.95 4.08
CA ARG A 163 -30.70 0.23 4.48
C ARG A 163 -31.65 -0.10 5.64
N GLU A 164 -32.38 -1.22 5.52
CA GLU A 164 -33.28 -1.69 6.58
C GLU A 164 -32.53 -1.93 7.88
N MET A 165 -31.40 -2.62 7.82
CA MET A 165 -30.54 -2.87 8.97
C MET A 165 -30.05 -1.56 9.61
N ILE A 166 -29.63 -0.57 8.80
CA ILE A 166 -29.18 0.72 9.32
C ILE A 166 -30.34 1.48 9.99
N LYS A 167 -31.53 1.42 9.42
CA LYS A 167 -32.72 2.02 10.03
C LYS A 167 -33.06 1.33 11.37
N GLU A 168 -33.02 0.02 11.42
CA GLU A 168 -33.32 -0.75 12.63
C GLU A 168 -32.27 -0.52 13.74
N VAL A 169 -30.98 -0.62 13.40
CA VAL A 169 -29.89 -0.59 14.39
C VAL A 169 -29.52 0.83 14.81
N PHE A 170 -29.48 1.76 13.88
CA PHE A 170 -28.98 3.13 14.10
C PHE A 170 -30.09 4.20 14.11
N GLY A 171 -31.32 3.85 13.77
CA GLY A 171 -32.43 4.80 13.65
C GLY A 171 -32.21 5.86 12.55
N ARG A 172 -31.42 5.53 11.54
CA ARG A 172 -31.06 6.43 10.45
C ARG A 172 -31.68 5.98 9.14
N GLU A 173 -32.26 6.94 8.41
CA GLU A 173 -32.77 6.71 7.06
C GLU A 173 -31.73 7.12 6.02
N ILE A 174 -31.52 6.26 5.02
CA ILE A 174 -30.67 6.50 3.86
C ILE A 174 -31.58 6.54 2.64
N SER A 175 -31.30 7.47 1.71
CA SER A 175 -32.06 7.62 0.46
C SER A 175 -32.11 6.32 -0.34
N GLU A 176 -33.26 6.04 -0.96
CA GLU A 176 -33.50 4.81 -1.72
C GLU A 176 -32.63 4.66 -2.97
N ASP A 177 -32.17 5.77 -3.50
CA ASP A 177 -31.27 5.85 -4.66
C ASP A 177 -29.79 5.85 -4.30
N SER A 178 -29.45 5.50 -3.04
CA SER A 178 -28.04 5.43 -2.59
C SER A 178 -27.41 4.09 -2.90
N GLY A 179 -26.25 4.10 -3.54
CA GLY A 179 -25.29 3.00 -3.43
C GLY A 179 -24.63 3.00 -2.06
N LEU A 180 -24.35 1.83 -1.50
CA LEU A 180 -23.83 1.69 -0.14
C LEU A 180 -22.50 0.94 -0.13
N GLY A 181 -21.56 1.38 0.71
CA GLY A 181 -20.29 0.74 0.92
C GLY A 181 -19.95 0.58 2.40
N ILE A 182 -19.32 -0.53 2.77
CA ILE A 182 -18.85 -0.80 4.12
C ILE A 182 -17.34 -0.59 4.17
N LYS A 183 -16.92 0.26 5.11
CA LYS A 183 -15.52 0.61 5.35
C LYS A 183 -15.03 -0.05 6.65
N PRO A 184 -14.48 -1.27 6.61
CA PRO A 184 -13.90 -1.89 7.79
C PRO A 184 -12.51 -1.33 8.07
N VAL A 185 -12.22 -1.05 9.34
CA VAL A 185 -10.87 -0.70 9.82
C VAL A 185 -10.64 -1.50 11.09
N SER A 186 -9.66 -2.38 11.09
CA SER A 186 -9.33 -3.23 12.23
C SER A 186 -8.12 -2.73 13.00
N ARG A 187 -8.03 -3.10 14.30
CA ARG A 187 -6.83 -2.85 15.11
C ARG A 187 -5.61 -3.56 14.53
N THR A 188 -5.77 -4.82 14.13
CA THR A 188 -4.70 -5.64 13.58
C THR A 188 -4.16 -5.05 12.27
N GLY A 189 -5.05 -4.72 11.32
CA GLY A 189 -4.66 -4.09 10.05
C GLY A 189 -3.98 -2.74 10.26
N SER A 190 -4.56 -1.89 11.12
CA SER A 190 -3.99 -0.58 11.44
C SER A 190 -2.61 -0.69 12.07
N GLN A 191 -2.45 -1.53 13.10
CA GLN A 191 -1.18 -1.66 13.82
C GLN A 191 -0.08 -2.32 12.97
N ARG A 192 -0.40 -3.26 12.07
CA ARG A 192 0.62 -3.83 11.17
C ARG A 192 1.21 -2.80 10.21
N LEU A 193 0.37 -1.91 9.65
CA LEU A 193 0.82 -0.80 8.83
C LEU A 193 1.69 0.17 9.62
N GLN A 194 1.23 0.58 10.81
CA GLN A 194 1.91 1.52 11.69
C GLN A 194 3.26 0.97 12.18
N ARG A 195 3.30 -0.32 12.54
CA ARG A 195 4.54 -1.02 12.92
C ARG A 195 5.56 -1.04 11.78
N ALA A 196 5.11 -1.28 10.55
CA ALA A 196 5.99 -1.23 9.38
C ALA A 196 6.57 0.18 9.18
N ALA A 197 5.76 1.23 9.36
CA ALA A 197 6.20 2.61 9.26
C ALA A 197 7.23 2.99 10.35
N ILE A 198 7.02 2.57 11.59
CA ILE A 198 7.96 2.84 12.69
C ILE A 198 9.29 2.11 12.45
N LYS A 199 9.26 0.82 12.09
CA LYS A 199 10.47 0.05 11.77
C LYS A 199 11.27 0.70 10.65
N TYR A 200 10.60 1.10 9.57
CA TYR A 200 11.24 1.83 8.47
C TYR A 200 11.86 3.16 8.95
N ALA A 201 11.17 3.90 9.80
CA ALA A 201 11.68 5.15 10.33
C ALA A 201 12.94 4.96 11.17
N VAL A 202 12.98 3.91 12.00
CA VAL A 202 14.17 3.52 12.77
C VAL A 202 15.33 3.17 11.83
N GLU A 203 15.11 2.27 10.87
CA GLU A 203 16.12 1.81 9.92
C GLU A 203 16.71 2.94 9.06
N ARG A 204 15.89 3.93 8.72
CA ARG A 204 16.25 5.05 7.84
C ARG A 204 16.59 6.33 8.59
N GLY A 205 16.64 6.31 9.92
CA GLY A 205 16.96 7.47 10.75
C GLY A 205 15.98 8.63 10.59
N ARG A 206 14.70 8.35 10.26
CA ARG A 206 13.65 9.36 10.17
C ARG A 206 13.32 9.90 11.55
N LYS A 207 12.98 11.19 11.65
CA LYS A 207 12.79 11.88 12.91
C LYS A 207 11.34 12.04 13.33
N ASN A 208 10.41 11.94 12.40
CA ASN A 208 8.99 12.10 12.68
C ASN A 208 8.13 11.15 11.82
N ILE A 209 6.96 10.83 12.35
CA ILE A 209 5.89 10.06 11.70
C ILE A 209 4.58 10.80 11.96
N HIS A 210 3.72 10.86 10.93
CA HIS A 210 2.37 11.40 11.06
C HIS A 210 1.32 10.32 10.76
N TRP A 211 0.44 10.08 11.73
CA TRP A 211 -0.78 9.32 11.51
C TRP A 211 -1.79 10.22 10.81
N VAL A 212 -2.02 9.98 9.52
CA VAL A 212 -2.95 10.78 8.72
C VAL A 212 -4.30 10.09 8.68
N HIS A 213 -5.36 10.78 9.09
CA HIS A 213 -6.69 10.23 9.29
C HIS A 213 -7.80 11.28 9.11
N LYS A 214 -9.06 10.85 9.19
CA LYS A 214 -10.26 11.71 9.25
C LYS A 214 -11.09 11.44 10.52
N GLY A 215 -10.44 11.24 11.65
CA GLY A 215 -11.05 10.82 12.92
C GLY A 215 -12.01 11.85 13.55
N ASN A 216 -11.98 13.12 13.12
CA ASN A 216 -12.96 14.11 13.52
C ASN A 216 -14.37 13.81 12.98
N ILE A 217 -14.49 13.08 11.87
CA ILE A 217 -15.74 12.64 11.27
C ILE A 217 -16.02 11.16 11.55
N MET A 218 -15.05 10.29 11.26
CA MET A 218 -15.16 8.84 11.36
C MET A 218 -14.45 8.32 12.63
N LYS A 219 -15.11 8.50 13.77
CA LYS A 219 -14.48 8.29 15.11
C LYS A 219 -14.08 6.85 15.41
N TYR A 220 -14.86 5.88 14.92
CA TYR A 220 -14.68 4.46 15.24
C TYR A 220 -13.87 3.67 14.18
N THR A 221 -13.51 4.31 13.08
CA THR A 221 -12.61 3.80 12.07
C THR A 221 -11.33 4.63 12.03
N GLU A 222 -11.37 5.82 11.46
CA GLU A 222 -10.22 6.72 11.35
C GLU A 222 -9.67 7.19 12.72
N GLY A 223 -10.56 7.56 13.65
CA GLY A 223 -10.15 7.92 15.01
C GLY A 223 -9.62 6.73 15.80
N ALA A 224 -10.14 5.53 15.53
CA ALA A 224 -9.60 4.30 16.09
C ALA A 224 -8.20 4.00 15.53
N PHE A 225 -7.96 4.17 14.23
CA PHE A 225 -6.63 4.06 13.60
C PHE A 225 -5.61 4.94 14.31
N GLN A 226 -5.92 6.22 14.53
CA GLN A 226 -5.08 7.15 15.29
C GLN A 226 -4.77 6.62 16.69
N LYS A 227 -5.81 6.26 17.45
CA LYS A 227 -5.69 5.77 18.80
C LYS A 227 -4.82 4.51 18.91
N TRP A 228 -5.07 3.53 18.04
CA TRP A 228 -4.29 2.28 18.02
C TRP A 228 -2.82 2.50 17.64
N GLY A 229 -2.52 3.53 16.84
CA GLY A 229 -1.16 3.92 16.53
C GLY A 229 -0.40 4.45 17.74
N TYR A 230 -1.01 5.30 18.55
CA TYR A 230 -0.40 5.77 19.81
C TYR A 230 -0.29 4.66 20.86
N GLU A 231 -1.27 3.76 20.95
CA GLU A 231 -1.17 2.57 21.81
C GLU A 231 0.01 1.69 21.40
N LEU A 232 0.18 1.43 20.10
CA LEU A 232 1.30 0.64 19.55
C LEU A 232 2.67 1.27 19.92
N VAL A 233 2.81 2.60 19.80
CA VAL A 233 4.05 3.30 20.18
C VAL A 233 4.39 3.04 21.64
N LYS A 234 3.41 3.12 22.54
CA LYS A 234 3.61 2.89 23.97
C LYS A 234 3.88 1.42 24.33
N GLU A 235 3.25 0.50 23.62
CA GLU A 235 3.32 -0.93 23.91
C GLU A 235 4.58 -1.61 23.34
N GLU A 236 5.05 -1.20 22.15
CA GLU A 236 6.09 -1.91 21.41
C GLU A 236 7.32 -1.06 21.06
N PHE A 237 7.25 0.26 21.13
CA PHE A 237 8.30 1.17 20.60
C PHE A 237 8.63 2.32 21.54
N ASP A 238 8.31 2.24 22.82
CA ASP A 238 8.52 3.32 23.81
C ASP A 238 10.00 3.67 24.00
N ASP A 239 10.92 2.78 23.65
CA ASP A 239 12.35 3.01 23.66
C ASP A 239 12.86 3.89 22.50
N VAL A 240 12.22 3.83 21.33
CA VAL A 240 12.67 4.50 20.09
C VAL A 240 11.73 5.58 19.56
N ALA A 241 10.47 5.62 20.01
CA ALA A 241 9.46 6.56 19.55
C ALA A 241 8.62 7.10 20.72
N VAL A 242 8.05 8.30 20.54
CA VAL A 242 7.19 8.94 21.55
C VAL A 242 6.08 9.73 20.89
N GLY A 243 4.86 9.65 21.44
CA GLY A 243 3.73 10.45 21.01
C GLY A 243 3.87 11.92 21.38
N TRP A 244 3.30 12.80 20.56
CA TRP A 244 3.34 14.25 20.80
C TRP A 244 2.87 14.65 22.21
N ASP A 245 1.75 14.09 22.66
CA ASP A 245 1.18 14.41 23.97
C ASP A 245 2.01 13.86 25.15
N ASP A 246 2.86 12.88 24.91
CA ASP A 246 3.65 12.21 25.94
C ASP A 246 5.06 12.81 26.13
N CYS A 247 5.55 13.61 25.17
CA CYS A 247 6.91 14.17 25.20
C CYS A 247 6.99 15.60 25.72
N GLY A 248 5.85 16.25 26.01
CA GLY A 248 5.83 17.65 26.49
C GLY A 248 6.44 18.65 25.50
N GLY A 249 6.52 18.29 24.20
CA GLY A 249 7.10 19.11 23.14
C GLY A 249 8.58 18.86 22.85
N ASP A 250 9.25 17.98 23.59
CA ASP A 250 10.64 17.59 23.35
C ASP A 250 10.77 16.04 23.27
N PRO A 251 10.88 15.47 22.08
CA PRO A 251 11.03 14.03 21.91
C PRO A 251 12.45 13.51 22.26
N GLY A 252 13.42 14.41 22.51
CA GLY A 252 14.83 14.03 22.67
C GLY A 252 15.37 13.31 21.44
N ASP A 253 15.99 12.16 21.64
CA ASP A 253 16.52 11.34 20.53
C ASP A 253 15.49 10.40 19.87
N LYS A 254 14.27 10.34 20.43
CA LYS A 254 13.20 9.47 19.91
C LYS A 254 12.55 10.03 18.65
N ILE A 255 11.95 9.13 17.89
CA ILE A 255 11.10 9.48 16.74
C ILE A 255 9.82 10.12 17.28
N LEU A 256 9.53 11.33 16.83
CA LEU A 256 8.29 12.01 17.19
C LEU A 256 7.13 11.46 16.39
N VAL A 257 6.11 10.95 17.06
CA VAL A 257 4.87 10.50 16.45
C VAL A 257 3.77 11.52 16.72
N GLN A 258 3.21 12.03 15.64
CA GLN A 258 2.13 13.00 15.63
C GLN A 258 0.95 12.47 14.83
N ASP A 259 -0.18 13.15 14.89
CA ASP A 259 -1.28 12.91 13.97
C ASP A 259 -1.72 14.19 13.26
N ALA A 260 -2.35 14.02 12.13
CA ALA A 260 -2.93 15.12 11.39
C ALA A 260 -4.18 14.68 10.64
N ILE A 261 -5.19 15.54 10.63
CA ILE A 261 -6.35 15.37 9.75
C ILE A 261 -5.88 15.50 8.30
N ALA A 262 -6.37 14.60 7.42
CA ALA A 262 -5.91 14.48 6.05
C ALA A 262 -5.92 15.80 5.26
N ASP A 263 -6.93 16.65 5.47
CA ASP A 263 -7.04 17.97 4.83
C ASP A 263 -5.83 18.87 5.13
N ILE A 264 -5.33 18.80 6.37
CA ILE A 264 -4.20 19.60 6.84
C ILE A 264 -2.88 18.93 6.44
N ALA A 265 -2.79 17.60 6.61
CA ALA A 265 -1.57 16.85 6.32
C ALA A 265 -1.10 17.06 4.87
N LEU A 266 -2.02 16.98 3.91
CA LEU A 266 -1.72 17.16 2.49
C LEU A 266 -1.28 18.59 2.11
N GLN A 267 -1.47 19.56 2.99
CA GLN A 267 -1.03 20.95 2.79
C GLN A 267 0.27 21.28 3.52
N GLN A 268 0.52 20.64 4.66
CA GLN A 268 1.63 21.00 5.55
C GLN A 268 2.87 20.14 5.39
N VAL A 269 2.74 18.96 4.78
CA VAL A 269 3.87 18.02 4.60
C VAL A 269 4.69 18.33 3.35
N LEU A 270 4.19 19.18 2.46
CA LEU A 270 4.85 19.63 1.23
C LEU A 270 5.61 20.93 1.43
#